data_d89b93235b6a09dd8513c8e39a3e62bf
#
_entry.id   d89b93235b6a09dd8513c8e39a3e62bf
#
_cell.length_a   1.000
_cell.length_b   1.000
_cell.length_c   1.000
_cell.angle_alpha   90.00
_cell.angle_beta   90.00
_cell.angle_gamma   90.00
#
_symmetry.space_group_name_H-M   'P 1'
#
loop_
_entity.id
_entity.type
_entity.pdbx_description
1 polymer ?
#
loop_
_entity_poly.entity_id
_entity_poly.type
_entity_poly.pdbx_seq_one_letter_code
_entity_poly.pdbx_strand_id
1 'polypeptide(L)'
;MNIVDHNLEPWDQWRPGVMTRMRVSARGGAGQLCLFEQKCEPGLGAPTHYHAVEEVLSVMAGEAEVWVGTERARLSAGQSAVIPAGISHGFKNCGTGLLHVQATLASPVFEAAYEDLRETPRRWLPKQ
;
A
#
# COMPACT_ATOMS: atom_id res chain seq x y z
N MET A 1 8.48 -0.98 -25.22
CA MET A 1 8.65 -1.33 -23.79
C MET A 1 8.31 -0.11 -22.94
N ASN A 2 7.46 -0.29 -21.94
CA ASN A 2 7.17 0.79 -20.98
C ASN A 2 8.20 0.76 -19.87
N ILE A 3 8.88 1.86 -19.65
CA ILE A 3 9.83 2.01 -18.54
C ILE A 3 9.29 3.11 -17.63
N VAL A 4 9.18 2.80 -16.35
CA VAL A 4 8.76 3.77 -15.33
C VAL A 4 9.97 4.15 -14.50
N ASP A 5 10.28 5.44 -14.46
CA ASP A 5 11.33 5.97 -13.61
C ASP A 5 10.70 6.39 -12.28
N HIS A 6 10.90 5.61 -11.24
CA HIS A 6 10.31 5.88 -9.94
C HIS A 6 10.78 7.20 -9.34
N ASN A 7 11.96 7.66 -9.71
CA ASN A 7 12.51 8.93 -9.20
C ASN A 7 11.77 10.14 -9.74
N LEU A 8 10.99 10.00 -10.82
CA LEU A 8 10.17 11.07 -11.37
C LEU A 8 8.77 11.11 -10.75
N GLU A 9 8.38 10.08 -10.00
CA GLU A 9 7.09 10.05 -9.33
C GLU A 9 7.16 10.82 -8.01
N PRO A 10 6.21 11.73 -7.75
CA PRO A 10 6.22 12.49 -6.52
C PRO A 10 5.79 11.62 -5.33
N TRP A 11 6.31 11.97 -4.13
CA TRP A 11 5.75 11.50 -2.89
C TRP A 11 4.51 12.30 -2.58
N ASP A 12 3.42 11.61 -2.26
CA ASP A 12 2.11 12.18 -2.00
C ASP A 12 1.65 11.81 -0.60
N GLN A 13 1.23 12.81 0.17
CA GLN A 13 0.72 12.55 1.52
C GLN A 13 -0.70 12.03 1.43
N TRP A 14 -0.89 10.75 1.71
CA TRP A 14 -2.23 10.15 1.72
C TRP A 14 -2.99 10.47 3.00
N ARG A 15 -2.28 10.57 4.10
CA ARG A 15 -2.77 10.99 5.40
C ARG A 15 -1.59 11.49 6.22
N PRO A 16 -1.82 12.22 7.33
CA PRO A 16 -0.69 12.72 8.13
C PRO A 16 0.32 11.62 8.47
N GLY A 17 1.59 11.86 8.21
CA GLY A 17 2.67 10.94 8.49
C GLY A 17 2.79 9.72 7.58
N VAL A 18 1.98 9.63 6.53
CA VAL A 18 2.01 8.54 5.55
C VAL A 18 2.23 9.11 4.17
N MET A 19 3.45 8.94 3.64
CA MET A 19 3.82 9.37 2.31
C MET A 19 3.81 8.18 1.37
N THR A 20 3.18 8.34 0.21
CA THR A 20 3.04 7.28 -0.79
C THR A 20 3.63 7.71 -2.11
N ARG A 21 4.35 6.80 -2.76
CA ARG A 21 4.84 6.99 -4.12
C ARG A 21 4.38 5.83 -4.99
N MET A 22 3.70 6.16 -6.09
CA MET A 22 3.36 5.17 -7.11
C MET A 22 4.64 4.71 -7.80
N ARG A 23 4.77 3.41 -8.01
CA ARG A 23 5.87 2.86 -8.80
C ARG A 23 5.39 2.43 -10.16
N VAL A 24 4.32 1.66 -10.22
CA VAL A 24 3.73 1.16 -11.47
C VAL A 24 2.22 1.15 -11.33
N SER A 25 1.51 1.63 -12.33
CA SER A 25 0.05 1.58 -12.39
C SER A 25 -0.43 1.69 -13.85
N ALA A 26 -1.74 1.74 -14.04
CA ALA A 26 -2.33 1.99 -15.36
C ALA A 26 -1.75 3.26 -16.02
N ARG A 27 -1.38 4.26 -15.23
CA ARG A 27 -0.78 5.49 -15.76
C ARG A 27 0.57 5.27 -16.42
N GLY A 28 1.32 4.25 -15.97
CA GLY A 28 2.60 3.86 -16.56
C GLY A 28 2.47 2.75 -17.60
N GLY A 29 1.25 2.32 -17.93
CA GLY A 29 0.99 1.32 -18.95
C GLY A 29 0.77 -0.09 -18.43
N ALA A 30 0.68 -0.29 -17.12
CA ALA A 30 0.36 -1.61 -16.57
C ALA A 30 -1.09 -1.99 -16.85
N GLY A 31 -1.32 -3.24 -17.21
CA GLY A 31 -2.65 -3.75 -17.53
C GLY A 31 -3.30 -4.55 -16.41
N GLN A 32 -2.54 -5.05 -15.44
CA GLN A 32 -3.05 -5.97 -14.42
C GLN A 32 -2.52 -5.71 -13.01
N LEU A 33 -1.50 -4.90 -12.86
CA LEU A 33 -0.84 -4.72 -11.59
C LEU A 33 -0.65 -3.25 -11.26
N CYS A 34 -0.66 -2.90 -9.98
CA CYS A 34 -0.06 -1.67 -9.51
C CYS A 34 0.86 -1.96 -8.32
N LEU A 35 1.93 -1.20 -8.26
CA LEU A 35 2.91 -1.25 -7.19
C LEU A 35 3.09 0.16 -6.64
N PHE A 36 3.13 0.26 -5.32
CA PHE A 36 3.43 1.53 -4.67
C PHE A 36 4.21 1.28 -3.38
N GLU A 37 4.85 2.32 -2.90
CA GLU A 37 5.58 2.27 -1.64
C GLU A 37 5.05 3.34 -0.70
N GLN A 38 5.16 3.05 0.59
CA GLN A 38 4.76 3.99 1.63
C GLN A 38 5.85 4.12 2.67
N LYS A 39 6.04 5.34 3.16
CA LYS A 39 6.88 5.63 4.31
C LYS A 39 5.97 6.18 5.40
N CYS A 40 5.97 5.50 6.55
CA CYS A 40 5.06 5.79 7.65
C CYS A 40 5.85 6.12 8.91
N GLU A 41 5.46 7.20 9.57
CA GLU A 41 5.98 7.56 10.88
C GLU A 41 5.49 6.58 11.95
N PRO A 42 6.16 6.48 13.12
CA PRO A 42 5.73 5.59 14.19
C PRO A 42 4.26 5.76 14.55
N GLY A 43 3.55 4.64 14.71
CA GLY A 43 2.14 4.60 15.04
C GLY A 43 1.18 4.76 13.86
N LEU A 44 1.69 5.06 12.67
CA LEU A 44 0.86 5.37 11.49
C LEU A 44 1.01 4.30 10.41
N GLY A 45 0.04 4.24 9.50
CA GLY A 45 0.00 3.26 8.43
C GLY A 45 -1.30 3.35 7.64
N ALA A 46 -1.86 2.20 7.28
CA ALA A 46 -3.12 2.11 6.56
C ALA A 46 -4.23 1.62 7.50
N PRO A 47 -5.32 2.39 7.63
CA PRO A 47 -6.46 1.93 8.44
C PRO A 47 -7.15 0.76 7.77
N THR A 48 -8.05 0.10 8.51
CA THR A 48 -8.75 -1.08 8.01
C THR A 48 -9.52 -0.80 6.72
N HIS A 49 -9.27 -1.63 5.73
CA HIS A 49 -9.88 -1.57 4.40
C HIS A 49 -9.79 -2.95 3.74
N TYR A 50 -10.42 -3.09 2.59
CA TYR A 50 -10.21 -4.27 1.77
C TYR A 50 -10.15 -3.90 0.28
N HIS A 51 -9.54 -4.75 -0.49
CA HIS A 51 -9.50 -4.67 -1.96
C HIS A 51 -10.29 -5.83 -2.55
N ALA A 52 -10.86 -5.61 -3.73
CA ALA A 52 -11.52 -6.68 -4.49
C ALA A 52 -10.52 -7.68 -5.08
N VAL A 53 -9.23 -7.41 -4.95
CA VAL A 53 -8.13 -8.20 -5.53
C VAL A 53 -7.12 -8.57 -4.45
N GLU A 54 -6.26 -9.54 -4.76
CA GLU A 54 -5.15 -9.94 -3.88
C GLU A 54 -4.12 -8.83 -3.76
N GLU A 55 -3.53 -8.74 -2.57
CA GLU A 55 -2.42 -7.82 -2.29
C GLU A 55 -1.24 -8.58 -1.68
N VAL A 56 -0.03 -8.14 -1.99
CA VAL A 56 1.18 -8.50 -1.24
C VAL A 56 1.72 -7.24 -0.60
N LEU A 57 1.83 -7.26 0.72
CA LEU A 57 2.43 -6.17 1.50
C LEU A 57 3.80 -6.62 2.00
N SER A 58 4.84 -5.92 1.56
CA SER A 58 6.24 -6.26 1.89
C SER A 58 6.86 -5.18 2.75
N VAL A 59 7.50 -5.58 3.85
CA VAL A 59 8.25 -4.65 4.70
C VAL A 59 9.67 -4.55 4.16
N MET A 60 10.07 -3.35 3.78
CA MET A 60 11.39 -3.05 3.23
C MET A 60 12.35 -2.57 4.32
N ALA A 61 11.85 -1.82 5.30
CA ALA A 61 12.62 -1.33 6.44
C ALA A 61 11.67 -1.05 7.59
N GLY A 62 12.14 -1.24 8.82
CA GLY A 62 11.34 -1.02 10.02
C GLY A 62 10.49 -2.23 10.40
N GLU A 63 9.45 -1.99 11.19
CA GLU A 63 8.59 -3.04 11.70
C GLU A 63 7.13 -2.62 11.61
N ALA A 64 6.28 -3.53 11.15
CA ALA A 64 4.85 -3.29 11.00
C ALA A 64 4.05 -4.31 11.81
N GLU A 65 2.99 -3.83 12.46
CA GLU A 65 1.91 -4.70 12.90
C GLU A 65 0.90 -4.76 11.75
N VAL A 66 0.59 -5.98 11.30
CA VAL A 66 -0.34 -6.21 10.18
C VAL A 66 -1.50 -7.05 10.70
N TRP A 67 -2.73 -6.66 10.36
CA TRP A 67 -3.91 -7.48 10.63
C TRP A 67 -4.58 -7.85 9.31
N VAL A 68 -4.99 -9.09 9.21
CA VAL A 68 -5.69 -9.66 8.06
C VAL A 68 -6.85 -10.49 8.60
N GLY A 69 -8.08 -10.00 8.41
CA GLY A 69 -9.24 -10.59 9.07
C GLY A 69 -9.08 -10.50 10.60
N THR A 70 -9.11 -11.64 11.27
CA THR A 70 -8.93 -11.72 12.72
C THR A 70 -7.50 -12.03 13.15
N GLU A 71 -6.60 -12.28 12.20
CA GLU A 71 -5.20 -12.58 12.48
C GLU A 71 -4.39 -11.30 12.60
N ARG A 72 -3.39 -11.33 13.47
CA ARG A 72 -2.42 -10.24 13.64
C ARG A 72 -1.02 -10.82 13.66
N ALA A 73 -0.10 -10.10 13.05
CA ALA A 73 1.31 -10.48 13.03
C ALA A 73 2.19 -9.25 13.00
N ARG A 74 3.42 -9.42 13.48
CA ARG A 74 4.47 -8.41 13.38
C ARG A 74 5.42 -8.82 12.28
N LEU A 75 5.62 -7.95 11.30
CA LEU A 75 6.53 -8.15 10.19
C LEU A 75 7.73 -7.24 10.32
N SER A 76 8.91 -7.79 10.02
CA SER A 76 10.16 -7.06 9.94
C SER A 76 10.62 -6.97 8.49
N ALA A 77 11.67 -6.19 8.23
CA ALA A 77 12.27 -6.08 6.90
C ALA A 77 12.58 -7.46 6.31
N GLY A 78 12.23 -7.64 5.05
CA GLY A 78 12.41 -8.90 4.34
C GLY A 78 11.23 -9.87 4.44
N GLN A 79 10.14 -9.47 5.09
CA GLN A 79 8.94 -10.30 5.22
C GLN A 79 7.77 -9.68 4.46
N SER A 80 6.90 -10.55 3.94
CA SER A 80 5.69 -10.14 3.22
C SER A 80 4.47 -10.84 3.78
N ALA A 81 3.34 -10.14 3.76
CA ALA A 81 2.03 -10.72 4.02
C ALA A 81 1.28 -10.86 2.70
N VAL A 82 0.68 -12.02 2.48
CA VAL A 82 -0.23 -12.24 1.34
C VAL A 82 -1.66 -12.02 1.85
N ILE A 83 -2.33 -11.05 1.26
CA ILE A 83 -3.66 -10.62 1.71
C ILE A 83 -4.68 -11.04 0.65
N PRO A 84 -5.58 -11.98 0.98
CA PRO A 84 -6.58 -12.45 0.03
C PRO A 84 -7.56 -11.34 -0.37
N ALA A 85 -8.08 -11.45 -1.59
CA ALA A 85 -9.12 -10.55 -2.09
C ALA A 85 -10.33 -10.54 -1.13
N GLY A 86 -10.86 -9.36 -0.88
CA GLY A 86 -12.08 -9.18 -0.09
C GLY A 86 -11.91 -9.24 1.42
N ILE A 87 -10.71 -9.53 1.93
CA ILE A 87 -10.47 -9.65 3.37
C ILE A 87 -10.02 -8.29 3.93
N SER A 88 -10.71 -7.84 4.98
CA SER A 88 -10.37 -6.60 5.67
C SER A 88 -9.00 -6.70 6.33
N HIS A 89 -8.17 -5.68 6.15
CA HIS A 89 -6.81 -5.66 6.64
C HIS A 89 -6.32 -4.24 6.84
N GLY A 90 -5.16 -4.12 7.44
CA GLY A 90 -4.46 -2.85 7.62
C GLY A 90 -3.10 -3.09 8.23
N PHE A 91 -2.37 -2.03 8.43
CA PHE A 91 -1.07 -2.10 9.10
C PHE A 91 -0.73 -0.77 9.76
N LYS A 92 0.19 -0.83 10.71
CA LYS A 92 0.78 0.37 11.31
C LYS A 92 2.24 0.14 11.65
N ASN A 93 3.00 1.22 11.67
CA ASN A 93 4.38 1.20 12.15
C ASN A 93 4.38 0.94 13.66
N CYS A 94 4.90 -0.20 14.07
CA CYS A 94 5.03 -0.55 15.49
C CYS A 94 6.47 -0.43 16.00
N GLY A 95 7.38 0.10 15.17
CA GLY A 95 8.75 0.36 15.55
C GLY A 95 8.96 1.80 16.01
N THR A 96 10.22 2.17 16.22
CA THR A 96 10.62 3.51 16.65
C THR A 96 11.17 4.39 15.52
N GLY A 97 11.53 3.78 14.40
CA GLY A 97 12.00 4.47 13.20
C GLY A 97 10.94 4.51 12.11
N LEU A 98 11.32 5.00 10.94
CA LEU A 98 10.44 5.05 9.78
C LEU A 98 10.15 3.64 9.26
N LEU A 99 8.88 3.35 8.98
CA LEU A 99 8.47 2.13 8.32
C LEU A 99 8.42 2.37 6.81
N HIS A 100 9.08 1.51 6.04
CA HIS A 100 9.02 1.53 4.58
C HIS A 100 8.41 0.22 4.09
N VAL A 101 7.28 0.30 3.41
CA VAL A 101 6.58 -0.85 2.85
C VAL A 101 6.40 -0.69 1.35
N GLN A 102 6.24 -1.82 0.67
CA GLN A 102 5.84 -1.86 -0.73
C GLN A 102 4.59 -2.73 -0.83
N ALA A 103 3.60 -2.23 -1.55
CA ALA A 103 2.36 -2.96 -1.81
C ALA A 103 2.25 -3.29 -3.30
N THR A 104 1.77 -4.48 -3.58
CA THR A 104 1.46 -4.94 -4.93
C THR A 104 0.01 -5.40 -4.95
N LEU A 105 -0.79 -4.82 -5.84
CA LEU A 105 -2.19 -5.18 -6.03
C LEU A 105 -2.38 -5.84 -7.39
N ALA A 106 -3.22 -6.85 -7.45
CA ALA A 106 -3.60 -7.50 -8.71
C ALA A 106 -4.67 -6.67 -9.45
N SER A 107 -4.41 -5.39 -9.60
CA SER A 107 -5.23 -4.40 -10.31
C SER A 107 -4.30 -3.29 -10.78
N PRO A 108 -4.52 -2.73 -11.98
CA PRO A 108 -3.68 -1.63 -12.47
C PRO A 108 -3.99 -0.28 -11.84
N VAL A 109 -5.07 -0.21 -11.06
CA VAL A 109 -5.47 1.01 -10.33
C VAL A 109 -5.60 0.68 -8.85
N PHE A 110 -5.36 1.67 -8.00
CA PHE A 110 -5.64 1.54 -6.58
C PHE A 110 -7.15 1.70 -6.37
N GLU A 111 -7.74 0.75 -5.68
CA GLU A 111 -9.13 0.80 -5.26
C GLU A 111 -9.28 0.06 -3.94
N ALA A 112 -9.89 0.73 -2.95
CA ALA A 112 -10.07 0.18 -1.62
C ALA A 112 -11.40 0.61 -1.03
N ALA A 113 -12.02 -0.27 -0.25
CA ALA A 113 -13.18 0.05 0.56
C ALA A 113 -12.69 0.26 2.00
N TYR A 114 -12.71 1.50 2.44
CA TYR A 114 -12.27 1.89 3.78
C TYR A 114 -13.45 1.94 4.75
N GLU A 115 -13.22 1.55 6.00
CA GLU A 115 -14.16 1.81 7.08
C GLU A 115 -14.27 3.31 7.36
N ASP A 116 -13.15 4.03 7.25
CA ASP A 116 -13.09 5.48 7.39
C ASP A 116 -13.41 6.15 6.04
N LEU A 117 -14.59 6.73 5.92
CA LEU A 117 -15.08 7.34 4.68
C LEU A 117 -14.34 8.63 4.29
N ARG A 118 -13.44 9.14 5.12
CA ARG A 118 -12.59 10.28 4.77
C ARG A 118 -11.44 9.87 3.87
N GLU A 119 -11.10 8.58 3.81
CA GLU A 119 -10.04 8.07 2.95
C GLU A 119 -10.46 8.10 1.48
N THR A 120 -9.50 8.34 0.61
CA THR A 120 -9.72 8.35 -0.85
C THR A 120 -9.76 6.91 -1.37
N PRO A 121 -10.91 6.45 -1.93
CA PRO A 121 -11.07 5.04 -2.28
C PRO A 121 -10.42 4.63 -3.60
N ARG A 122 -10.13 5.56 -4.50
CA ARG A 122 -9.60 5.24 -5.83
C ARG A 122 -8.48 6.17 -6.22
N ARG A 123 -7.40 5.60 -6.77
CA ARG A 123 -6.23 6.36 -7.22
C ARG A 123 -5.68 5.79 -8.52
N TRP A 124 -4.97 6.62 -9.24
CA TRP A 124 -4.22 6.24 -10.44
C TRP A 124 -5.08 5.71 -11.57
N LEU A 125 -6.29 6.25 -11.67
CA LEU A 125 -7.17 5.95 -12.80
C LEU A 125 -6.49 6.36 -14.11
N PRO A 126 -6.72 5.61 -15.20
CA PRO A 126 -6.17 6.00 -16.50
C PRO A 126 -6.63 7.41 -16.88
N LYS A 127 -5.73 8.16 -17.50
CA LYS A 127 -6.09 9.47 -18.05
C LYS A 127 -6.94 9.26 -19.30
N GLN A 128 -7.98 10.05 -19.40
CA GLN A 128 -8.84 10.04 -20.59
C GLN A 128 -8.36 11.05 -21.61
#